data_677ebaca51eb58f9c522a9841920b395
#
_entry.id   677ebaca51eb58f9c522a9841920b395
#
_cell.length_a   1.000
_cell.length_b   1.000
_cell.length_c   1.000
_cell.angle_alpha   90.00
_cell.angle_beta   90.00
_cell.angle_gamma   90.00
#
_symmetry.space_group_name_H-M   'P 1'
#
loop_
_entity.id
_entity.type
_entity.pdbx_description
1 polymer ?
#
loop_
_entity_poly.entity_id
_entity_poly.type
_entity_poly.pdbx_seq_one_letter_code
_entity_poly.pdbx_strand_id
1 'polypeptide(L)'
;MELKMNVHNLMEEVVDYRINKLYEQVKEIKASWLTCDCENCRLDAISYVLNRIQPKYVVSGRGALHAKEVMESSQVKADIDAIGIEGIRIVSTTKRPFHSSPRKECTVQNTDGAVFNFPTIQGTILDGSTFEPLIGATITLKCDKEEVQMSDITWPNPINTYNSTKGTYCFWPKAVSAEKENLSKKITFTLEITAPGYDDLTYSFDTTVTSEGMVRGELDTTISLKLMDLVMFKSDIKNTMDRIIIN
;
A
#
# COMPACT_ATOMS: atom_id res chain seq x y z
N MET A 1 12.54 16.29 29.77
CA MET A 1 13.03 16.80 28.46
C MET A 1 13.30 15.56 27.61
N GLU A 2 12.30 15.09 26.87
CA GLU A 2 12.46 13.95 25.98
C GLU A 2 13.30 14.40 24.77
N LEU A 3 14.49 13.84 24.63
CA LEU A 3 15.30 13.97 23.42
C LEU A 3 14.62 13.19 22.30
N LYS A 4 13.84 13.89 21.48
CA LYS A 4 13.30 13.35 20.24
C LYS A 4 14.50 13.12 19.30
N MET A 5 15.06 11.92 19.30
CA MET A 5 16.12 11.54 18.37
C MET A 5 15.54 11.50 16.97
N ASN A 6 15.95 12.45 16.14
CA ASN A 6 15.54 12.51 14.74
C ASN A 6 16.55 11.69 13.92
N VAL A 7 16.19 10.44 13.62
CA VAL A 7 16.97 9.57 12.74
C VAL A 7 16.54 9.85 11.31
N HIS A 8 17.50 10.17 10.44
CA HIS A 8 17.23 10.52 9.06
C HIS A 8 18.01 9.60 8.11
N ASN A 9 17.35 9.15 7.03
CA ASN A 9 17.96 8.31 6.01
C ASN A 9 18.41 9.18 4.82
N LEU A 10 19.71 9.42 4.72
CA LEU A 10 20.27 10.26 3.66
C LEU A 10 20.08 9.70 2.25
N MET A 11 19.84 8.39 2.11
CA MET A 11 19.59 7.80 0.79
C MET A 11 18.28 8.28 0.17
N GLU A 12 17.32 8.75 0.95
CA GLU A 12 16.05 9.30 0.44
C GLU A 12 16.27 10.51 -0.45
N GLU A 13 17.08 11.48 0.01
CA GLU A 13 17.40 12.68 -0.76
C GLU A 13 18.21 12.37 -2.02
N VAL A 14 19.17 11.46 -1.91
CA VAL A 14 20.05 11.08 -3.04
C VAL A 14 19.25 10.33 -4.10
N VAL A 15 18.41 9.38 -3.70
CA VAL A 15 17.58 8.58 -4.62
C VAL A 15 16.52 9.46 -5.27
N ASP A 16 15.85 10.32 -4.50
CA ASP A 16 14.87 11.27 -5.05
C ASP A 16 15.49 12.11 -6.17
N TYR A 17 16.60 12.77 -5.90
CA TYR A 17 17.30 13.57 -6.90
C TYR A 17 17.70 12.76 -8.14
N ARG A 18 18.27 11.55 -7.93
CA ARG A 18 18.76 10.73 -9.03
C ARG A 18 17.65 10.19 -9.91
N ILE A 19 16.56 9.71 -9.31
CA ILE A 19 15.40 9.17 -10.05
C ILE A 19 14.72 10.27 -10.86
N ASN A 20 14.52 11.45 -10.28
CA ASN A 20 13.98 12.58 -11.04
C ASN A 20 14.88 12.95 -12.24
N LYS A 21 16.20 12.95 -12.05
CA LYS A 21 17.13 13.17 -13.15
C LYS A 21 17.08 12.09 -14.23
N LEU A 22 16.95 10.82 -13.84
CA LEU A 22 16.79 9.70 -14.77
C LEU A 22 15.50 9.82 -15.58
N TYR A 23 14.38 10.22 -14.99
CA TYR A 23 13.15 10.48 -15.71
C TYR A 23 13.34 11.54 -16.79
N GLU A 24 14.01 12.66 -16.51
CA GLU A 24 14.29 13.68 -17.52
C GLU A 24 15.17 13.14 -18.65
N GLN A 25 16.23 12.39 -18.33
CA GLN A 25 17.10 11.77 -19.34
C GLN A 25 16.33 10.78 -20.24
N VAL A 26 15.47 9.94 -19.65
CA VAL A 26 14.64 8.97 -20.39
C VAL A 26 13.63 9.68 -21.29
N LYS A 27 13.11 10.85 -20.86
CA LYS A 27 12.24 11.71 -21.70
C LYS A 27 12.99 12.33 -22.84
N GLU A 28 14.20 12.86 -22.61
CA GLU A 28 15.03 13.48 -23.65
C GLU A 28 15.35 12.50 -24.78
N ILE A 29 15.65 11.25 -24.49
CA ILE A 29 15.89 10.20 -25.48
C ILE A 29 14.60 9.65 -26.09
N LYS A 30 13.42 10.15 -25.67
CA LYS A 30 12.09 9.70 -26.11
C LYS A 30 11.92 8.18 -26.08
N ALA A 31 12.31 7.57 -24.95
CA ALA A 31 12.21 6.13 -24.78
C ALA A 31 10.75 5.66 -24.93
N SER A 32 10.50 4.77 -25.87
CA SER A 32 9.15 4.28 -26.22
C SER A 32 8.46 3.51 -25.10
N TRP A 33 9.22 3.01 -24.14
CA TRP A 33 8.71 2.27 -22.99
C TRP A 33 8.29 3.17 -21.81
N LEU A 34 8.64 4.46 -21.81
CA LEU A 34 8.18 5.40 -20.79
C LEU A 34 6.73 5.82 -21.10
N THR A 35 5.78 5.24 -20.40
CA THR A 35 4.35 5.47 -20.65
C THR A 35 3.74 6.56 -19.79
N CYS A 36 4.37 6.90 -18.66
CA CYS A 36 3.89 7.92 -17.72
C CYS A 36 5.04 8.57 -16.96
N ASP A 37 4.90 9.86 -16.68
CA ASP A 37 5.83 10.68 -15.92
C ASP A 37 5.09 11.54 -14.87
N CYS A 38 4.01 11.00 -14.30
CA CYS A 38 3.30 11.69 -13.24
C CYS A 38 4.04 11.53 -11.90
N GLU A 39 3.75 12.41 -10.95
CA GLU A 39 4.34 12.41 -9.62
C GLU A 39 4.24 11.04 -8.93
N ASN A 40 3.08 10.41 -9.00
CA ASN A 40 2.87 9.08 -8.40
C ASN A 40 3.80 8.01 -9.00
N CYS A 41 4.02 8.03 -10.32
CA CYS A 41 4.96 7.10 -10.97
C CYS A 41 6.40 7.37 -10.54
N ARG A 42 6.79 8.63 -10.35
CA ARG A 42 8.12 8.99 -9.84
C ARG A 42 8.32 8.50 -8.41
N LEU A 43 7.33 8.71 -7.54
CA LEU A 43 7.37 8.23 -6.15
C LEU A 43 7.43 6.70 -6.07
N ASP A 44 6.74 5.99 -6.97
CA ASP A 44 6.84 4.53 -7.06
C ASP A 44 8.22 4.07 -7.45
N ALA A 45 8.85 4.73 -8.41
CA ALA A 45 10.21 4.40 -8.82
C ALA A 45 11.22 4.70 -7.69
N ILE A 46 11.05 5.82 -6.96
CA ILE A 46 11.84 6.16 -5.79
C ILE A 46 11.70 5.07 -4.72
N SER A 47 10.47 4.69 -4.39
CA SER A 47 10.18 3.62 -3.42
C SER A 47 10.78 2.28 -3.85
N TYR A 48 10.72 1.96 -5.16
CA TYR A 48 11.33 0.75 -5.71
C TYR A 48 12.83 0.68 -5.43
N VAL A 49 13.54 1.80 -5.62
CA VAL A 49 14.99 1.91 -5.39
C VAL A 49 15.31 1.86 -3.90
N LEU A 50 14.61 2.65 -3.08
CA LEU A 50 14.85 2.71 -1.63
C LEU A 50 14.67 1.36 -0.94
N ASN A 51 13.77 0.51 -1.43
CA ASN A 51 13.58 -0.84 -0.91
C ASN A 51 14.67 -1.85 -1.34
N ARG A 52 15.59 -1.48 -2.25
CA ARG A 52 16.64 -2.35 -2.79
C ARG A 52 18.05 -1.87 -2.51
N ILE A 53 18.18 -0.64 -2.08
CA ILE A 53 19.45 -0.01 -1.73
C ILE A 53 19.64 -0.01 -0.22
N GLN A 54 20.89 -0.12 0.23
CA GLN A 54 21.20 -0.09 1.65
C GLN A 54 20.96 1.31 2.23
N PRO A 55 20.10 1.48 3.25
CA PRO A 55 19.84 2.77 3.86
C PRO A 55 21.07 3.31 4.61
N LYS A 56 21.18 4.63 4.71
CA LYS A 56 22.25 5.35 5.44
C LYS A 56 21.63 6.27 6.48
N TYR A 57 21.39 5.72 7.66
CA TYR A 57 20.81 6.48 8.77
C TYR A 57 21.84 7.34 9.48
N VAL A 58 21.49 8.58 9.75
CA VAL A 58 22.30 9.54 10.50
C VAL A 58 21.45 10.24 11.57
N VAL A 59 22.08 10.66 12.63
CA VAL A 59 21.43 11.37 13.76
C VAL A 59 21.96 12.81 13.89
N SER A 60 23.08 13.12 13.24
CA SER A 60 23.73 14.43 13.38
C SER A 60 24.43 14.88 12.09
N GLY A 61 24.66 16.19 11.96
CA GLY A 61 25.38 16.76 10.83
C GLY A 61 26.81 16.19 10.64
N ARG A 62 27.48 15.78 11.73
CA ARG A 62 28.78 15.09 11.62
C ARG A 62 28.64 13.72 10.95
N GLY A 63 27.59 12.96 11.29
CA GLY A 63 27.28 11.69 10.63
C GLY A 63 26.97 11.89 9.16
N ALA A 64 26.25 12.94 8.79
CA ALA A 64 25.96 13.29 7.41
C ALA A 64 27.23 13.58 6.59
N LEU A 65 28.20 14.29 7.16
CA LEU A 65 29.47 14.56 6.49
C LEU A 65 30.27 13.29 6.19
N HIS A 66 30.33 12.35 7.14
CA HIS A 66 31.02 11.07 6.91
C HIS A 66 30.27 10.17 5.90
N ALA A 67 28.94 10.20 5.90
CA ALA A 67 28.14 9.43 4.95
C ALA A 67 28.23 10.00 3.52
N LYS A 68 28.45 11.31 3.37
CA LYS A 68 28.52 12.00 2.08
C LYS A 68 29.61 11.42 1.16
N GLU A 69 30.79 11.13 1.69
CA GLU A 69 31.90 10.56 0.94
C GLU A 69 31.53 9.19 0.33
N VAL A 70 30.82 8.35 1.10
CA VAL A 70 30.34 7.05 0.64
C VAL A 70 29.25 7.23 -0.43
N MET A 71 28.32 8.18 -0.26
CA MET A 71 27.25 8.44 -1.20
C MET A 71 27.74 9.05 -2.52
N GLU A 72 28.83 9.78 -2.49
CA GLU A 72 29.47 10.38 -3.69
C GLU A 72 30.27 9.34 -4.50
N SER A 73 30.46 8.12 -3.99
CA SER A 73 31.18 7.06 -4.70
C SER A 73 30.50 6.75 -6.04
N SER A 74 31.31 6.50 -7.06
CA SER A 74 30.85 6.16 -8.41
C SER A 74 30.02 4.87 -8.42
N GLN A 75 30.35 3.92 -7.54
CA GLN A 75 29.63 2.65 -7.42
C GLN A 75 28.20 2.84 -6.92
N VAL A 76 28.03 3.58 -5.81
CA VAL A 76 26.67 3.84 -5.26
C VAL A 76 25.79 4.57 -6.29
N LYS A 77 26.37 5.53 -7.02
CA LYS A 77 25.65 6.22 -8.09
C LYS A 77 25.23 5.27 -9.22
N ALA A 78 26.13 4.39 -9.65
CA ALA A 78 25.86 3.40 -10.68
C ALA A 78 24.79 2.39 -10.24
N ASP A 79 24.82 1.95 -8.99
CA ASP A 79 23.82 1.05 -8.43
C ASP A 79 22.44 1.71 -8.37
N ILE A 80 22.37 2.98 -7.93
CA ILE A 80 21.11 3.75 -7.94
C ILE A 80 20.58 3.90 -9.37
N ASP A 81 21.44 4.22 -10.35
CA ASP A 81 21.02 4.41 -11.74
C ASP A 81 20.51 3.10 -12.36
N ALA A 82 21.21 1.99 -12.13
CA ALA A 82 20.82 0.67 -12.65
C ALA A 82 19.45 0.23 -12.09
N ILE A 83 19.30 0.27 -10.76
CA ILE A 83 18.03 -0.07 -10.09
C ILE A 83 16.94 0.96 -10.45
N GLY A 84 17.33 2.23 -10.62
CA GLY A 84 16.41 3.31 -10.99
C GLY A 84 15.80 3.12 -12.38
N ILE A 85 16.60 2.81 -13.40
CA ILE A 85 16.10 2.52 -14.75
C ILE A 85 15.19 1.29 -14.74
N GLU A 86 15.55 0.25 -14.00
CA GLU A 86 14.70 -0.92 -13.82
C GLU A 86 13.37 -0.55 -13.16
N GLY A 87 13.41 0.23 -12.07
CA GLY A 87 12.22 0.71 -11.35
C GLY A 87 11.29 1.54 -12.23
N ILE A 88 11.82 2.53 -12.96
CA ILE A 88 11.06 3.35 -13.90
C ILE A 88 10.38 2.47 -14.98
N ARG A 89 11.09 1.47 -15.49
CA ARG A 89 10.56 0.54 -16.49
C ARG A 89 9.43 -0.32 -15.95
N ILE A 90 9.59 -0.88 -14.74
CA ILE A 90 8.56 -1.68 -14.07
C ILE A 90 7.32 -0.84 -13.79
N VAL A 91 7.50 0.36 -13.22
CA VAL A 91 6.39 1.29 -12.94
C VAL A 91 5.67 1.69 -14.21
N SER A 92 6.40 1.94 -15.31
CA SER A 92 5.80 2.30 -16.60
C SER A 92 4.98 1.16 -17.22
N THR A 93 5.32 -0.10 -16.95
CA THR A 93 4.57 -1.27 -17.46
C THR A 93 3.39 -1.66 -16.57
N THR A 94 3.46 -1.33 -15.26
CA THR A 94 2.44 -1.70 -14.26
C THR A 94 1.60 -0.48 -13.92
N LYS A 95 0.58 -0.18 -14.74
CA LYS A 95 -0.28 1.00 -14.50
C LYS A 95 -1.13 0.79 -13.24
N ARG A 96 -1.01 1.70 -12.28
CA ARG A 96 -1.93 1.80 -11.15
C ARG A 96 -3.27 2.42 -11.57
N PRO A 97 -4.38 2.10 -10.91
CA PRO A 97 -5.53 2.99 -10.86
C PRO A 97 -5.06 4.38 -10.36
N PHE A 98 -5.55 5.44 -10.95
CA PHE A 98 -5.24 6.84 -10.56
C PHE A 98 -3.77 7.29 -10.73
N HIS A 99 -2.94 6.58 -11.51
CA HIS A 99 -1.53 6.96 -11.72
C HIS A 99 -1.35 8.37 -12.30
N SER A 100 -2.32 8.88 -13.05
CA SER A 100 -2.31 10.22 -13.66
C SER A 100 -3.01 11.28 -12.81
N SER A 101 -3.58 10.93 -11.67
CA SER A 101 -4.20 11.91 -10.78
C SER A 101 -3.12 12.63 -10.00
N PRO A 102 -3.12 13.98 -9.96
CA PRO A 102 -2.25 14.69 -9.07
C PRO A 102 -2.51 14.18 -7.65
N ARG A 103 -1.45 13.88 -6.91
CA ARG A 103 -1.55 13.59 -5.50
C ARG A 103 -2.24 14.80 -4.86
N LYS A 104 -3.51 14.65 -4.53
CA LYS A 104 -4.09 15.57 -3.58
C LYS A 104 -3.26 15.36 -2.33
N GLU A 105 -2.44 16.35 -2.00
CA GLU A 105 -1.89 16.40 -0.65
C GLU A 105 -3.06 16.02 0.25
N CYS A 106 -2.89 14.96 1.03
CA CYS A 106 -3.75 14.75 2.16
C CYS A 106 -3.54 16.01 3.02
N THR A 107 -4.25 17.08 2.67
CA THR A 107 -4.49 18.13 3.64
C THR A 107 -5.06 17.34 4.79
N VAL A 108 -4.21 17.14 5.80
CA VAL A 108 -4.69 16.84 7.14
C VAL A 108 -5.79 17.84 7.32
N GLN A 109 -7.03 17.41 7.04
CA GLN A 109 -8.16 18.23 7.42
C GLN A 109 -7.97 18.28 8.91
N ASN A 110 -7.46 19.41 9.39
CA ASN A 110 -7.57 19.78 10.78
C ASN A 110 -9.08 19.81 11.03
N THR A 111 -9.66 18.64 11.19
CA THR A 111 -10.95 18.52 11.83
C THR A 111 -10.63 18.89 13.25
N ASP A 112 -10.99 20.14 13.63
CA ASP A 112 -11.02 20.59 15.02
C ASP A 112 -12.01 19.68 15.76
N GLY A 113 -11.60 18.46 16.07
CA GLY A 113 -12.49 17.48 16.69
C GLY A 113 -11.88 16.09 16.80
N ALA A 114 -12.41 15.31 17.70
CA ALA A 114 -12.03 13.92 17.89
C ALA A 114 -12.42 13.06 16.67
N VAL A 115 -11.60 12.05 16.36
CA VAL A 115 -11.80 11.14 15.24
C VAL A 115 -11.51 9.69 15.63
N PHE A 116 -12.19 8.75 15.00
CA PHE A 116 -11.84 7.34 15.03
C PHE A 116 -10.86 7.06 13.89
N ASN A 117 -9.61 6.76 14.25
CA ASN A 117 -8.61 6.25 13.32
C ASN A 117 -8.73 4.73 13.24
N PHE A 118 -8.61 4.18 12.04
CA PHE A 118 -8.66 2.74 11.82
C PHE A 118 -7.26 2.16 11.59
N PRO A 119 -7.03 0.90 12.04
CA PRO A 119 -5.83 0.18 11.63
C PRO A 119 -5.86 -0.10 10.13
N THR A 120 -4.70 -0.33 9.53
CA THR A 120 -4.64 -0.96 8.21
C THR A 120 -5.15 -2.40 8.30
N ILE A 121 -6.06 -2.79 7.40
CA ILE A 121 -6.69 -4.11 7.37
C ILE A 121 -6.04 -4.90 6.25
N GLN A 122 -5.41 -6.01 6.57
CA GLN A 122 -4.69 -6.81 5.59
C GLN A 122 -4.99 -8.30 5.76
N GLY A 123 -4.92 -9.04 4.65
CA GLY A 123 -5.11 -10.48 4.65
C GLY A 123 -4.71 -11.11 3.32
N THR A 124 -4.95 -12.42 3.18
CA THR A 124 -4.63 -13.19 1.98
C THR A 124 -5.86 -13.97 1.54
N ILE A 125 -6.04 -14.09 0.22
CA ILE A 125 -7.05 -14.97 -0.37
C ILE A 125 -6.35 -16.19 -0.94
N LEU A 126 -6.85 -17.39 -0.61
CA LEU A 126 -6.31 -18.67 -1.06
C LEU A 126 -7.34 -19.44 -1.91
N ASP A 127 -6.85 -20.20 -2.87
CA ASP A 127 -7.64 -21.22 -3.58
C ASP A 127 -7.87 -22.42 -2.64
N GLY A 128 -9.11 -22.79 -2.40
CA GLY A 128 -9.48 -23.91 -1.51
C GLY A 128 -9.10 -25.30 -2.00
N SER A 129 -8.70 -25.44 -3.28
CA SER A 129 -8.24 -26.71 -3.83
C SER A 129 -6.74 -26.91 -3.70
N THR A 130 -5.95 -25.83 -3.82
CA THR A 130 -4.48 -25.89 -3.85
C THR A 130 -3.84 -25.27 -2.62
N PHE A 131 -4.58 -24.44 -1.87
CA PHE A 131 -4.09 -23.58 -0.79
C PHE A 131 -2.99 -22.60 -1.24
N GLU A 132 -2.92 -22.34 -2.55
CA GLU A 132 -2.06 -21.32 -3.12
C GLU A 132 -2.77 -19.95 -3.13
N PRO A 133 -2.01 -18.85 -3.16
CA PRO A 133 -2.58 -17.51 -3.27
C PRO A 133 -3.47 -17.34 -4.51
N LEU A 134 -4.70 -16.91 -4.31
CA LEU A 134 -5.66 -16.68 -5.39
C LEU A 134 -5.41 -15.33 -6.06
N ILE A 135 -5.19 -15.36 -7.37
CA ILE A 135 -4.93 -14.19 -8.21
C ILE A 135 -6.21 -13.82 -8.97
N GLY A 136 -6.46 -12.52 -9.13
CA GLY A 136 -7.63 -12.01 -9.87
C GLY A 136 -8.92 -12.00 -9.05
N ALA A 137 -8.83 -12.19 -7.73
CA ALA A 137 -9.96 -11.95 -6.84
C ALA A 137 -10.15 -10.45 -6.62
N THR A 138 -11.40 -10.00 -6.63
CA THR A 138 -11.79 -8.63 -6.30
C THR A 138 -12.34 -8.60 -4.87
N ILE A 139 -11.77 -7.75 -4.01
CA ILE A 139 -12.14 -7.61 -2.61
C ILE A 139 -12.69 -6.21 -2.38
N THR A 140 -13.89 -6.10 -1.83
CA THR A 140 -14.54 -4.85 -1.45
C THR A 140 -14.70 -4.79 0.07
N LEU A 141 -14.19 -3.74 0.68
CA LEU A 141 -14.38 -3.46 2.10
C LEU A 141 -15.63 -2.59 2.29
N LYS A 142 -16.56 -3.05 3.11
CA LYS A 142 -17.81 -2.33 3.44
C LYS A 142 -17.96 -2.12 4.94
N CYS A 143 -18.66 -1.05 5.29
CA CYS A 143 -19.18 -0.76 6.63
C CYS A 143 -20.64 -0.36 6.47
N ASP A 144 -21.55 -0.95 7.24
CA ASP A 144 -23.00 -0.67 7.16
C ASP A 144 -23.57 -0.78 5.72
N LYS A 145 -23.07 -1.75 4.93
CA LYS A 145 -23.40 -2.02 3.52
C LYS A 145 -22.86 -1.00 2.50
N GLU A 146 -22.22 0.06 2.93
CA GLU A 146 -21.58 1.05 2.06
C GLU A 146 -20.09 0.75 1.90
N GLU A 147 -19.53 1.08 0.73
CA GLU A 147 -18.10 0.97 0.49
C GLU A 147 -17.33 1.96 1.35
N VAL A 148 -16.31 1.47 2.05
CA VAL A 148 -15.48 2.29 2.93
C VAL A 148 -14.57 3.17 2.10
N GLN A 149 -14.57 4.47 2.39
CA GLN A 149 -13.60 5.39 1.81
C GLN A 149 -12.20 5.14 2.39
N MET A 150 -11.19 5.21 1.53
CA MET A 150 -9.79 5.06 1.94
C MET A 150 -9.18 6.41 2.32
N SER A 151 -8.15 6.38 3.17
CA SER A 151 -7.43 7.57 3.63
C SER A 151 -6.70 8.29 2.49
N ASP A 152 -6.23 7.54 1.50
CA ASP A 152 -5.53 8.08 0.35
C ASP A 152 -6.13 7.52 -0.96
N ILE A 153 -6.15 8.35 -2.01
CA ILE A 153 -6.70 7.99 -3.33
C ILE A 153 -5.91 6.86 -4.02
N THR A 154 -4.66 6.65 -3.62
CA THR A 154 -3.82 5.56 -4.15
C THR A 154 -4.17 4.19 -3.58
N TRP A 155 -5.04 4.16 -2.56
CA TRP A 155 -5.56 2.94 -1.93
C TRP A 155 -6.95 2.67 -2.50
N PRO A 156 -7.07 1.75 -3.47
CA PRO A 156 -8.37 1.47 -4.07
C PRO A 156 -9.27 0.65 -3.12
N ASN A 157 -10.57 0.91 -3.19
CA ASN A 157 -11.63 0.03 -2.73
C ASN A 157 -12.71 0.05 -3.81
N PRO A 158 -12.98 -1.05 -4.49
CA PRO A 158 -12.40 -2.41 -4.33
C PRO A 158 -10.93 -2.54 -4.78
N ILE A 159 -10.26 -3.60 -4.29
CA ILE A 159 -8.89 -3.99 -4.65
C ILE A 159 -8.88 -5.36 -5.32
N ASN A 160 -7.96 -5.55 -6.27
CA ASN A 160 -7.73 -6.85 -6.91
C ASN A 160 -6.45 -7.52 -6.37
N THR A 161 -6.47 -8.85 -6.27
CA THR A 161 -5.25 -9.62 -5.96
C THR A 161 -4.40 -9.84 -7.21
N TYR A 162 -3.09 -9.75 -7.04
CA TYR A 162 -2.12 -9.90 -8.12
C TYR A 162 -1.05 -10.94 -7.77
N ASN A 163 -0.38 -11.45 -8.78
CA ASN A 163 0.74 -12.37 -8.59
C ASN A 163 1.90 -11.72 -7.81
N SER A 164 2.17 -10.44 -8.06
CA SER A 164 3.20 -9.66 -7.36
C SER A 164 2.94 -9.52 -5.86
N THR A 165 1.66 -9.50 -5.44
CA THR A 165 1.25 -9.42 -4.04
C THR A 165 0.91 -10.78 -3.43
N LYS A 166 1.08 -11.88 -4.17
CA LYS A 166 0.80 -13.25 -3.71
C LYS A 166 -0.59 -13.38 -3.05
N GLY A 167 -1.63 -12.88 -3.72
CA GLY A 167 -3.00 -12.96 -3.23
C GLY A 167 -3.31 -12.10 -1.99
N THR A 168 -2.38 -11.24 -1.55
CA THR A 168 -2.62 -10.34 -0.41
C THR A 168 -3.40 -9.10 -0.83
N TYR A 169 -4.18 -8.58 0.11
CA TYR A 169 -4.87 -7.31 0.01
C TYR A 169 -4.58 -6.45 1.24
N CYS A 170 -4.71 -5.13 1.10
CA CYS A 170 -4.55 -4.20 2.20
C CYS A 170 -5.46 -2.99 1.99
N PHE A 171 -6.19 -2.61 3.03
CA PHE A 171 -7.04 -1.43 3.08
C PHE A 171 -6.54 -0.46 4.15
N TRP A 172 -6.62 0.84 3.86
CA TRP A 172 -6.37 1.90 4.83
C TRP A 172 -7.62 2.79 4.94
N PRO A 173 -8.58 2.42 5.81
CA PRO A 173 -9.83 3.16 5.93
C PRO A 173 -9.62 4.61 6.39
N LYS A 174 -10.41 5.52 5.81
CA LYS A 174 -10.42 6.92 6.19
C LYS A 174 -10.97 7.08 7.61
N ALA A 175 -10.34 7.96 8.40
CA ALA A 175 -10.82 8.31 9.74
C ALA A 175 -12.24 8.90 9.70
N VAL A 176 -13.04 8.60 10.72
CA VAL A 176 -14.42 9.07 10.88
C VAL A 176 -14.51 9.98 12.11
N SER A 177 -15.27 11.07 12.01
CA SER A 177 -15.47 12.01 13.10
C SER A 177 -16.08 11.34 14.34
N ALA A 178 -15.64 11.75 15.52
CA ALA A 178 -16.15 11.33 16.83
C ALA A 178 -16.65 12.54 17.61
N GLU A 179 -17.59 12.34 18.53
CA GLU A 179 -18.15 13.42 19.34
C GLU A 179 -17.13 13.96 20.37
N LYS A 180 -16.26 13.14 20.87
CA LYS A 180 -15.21 13.48 21.85
C LYS A 180 -14.06 12.48 21.81
N GLU A 181 -12.94 12.87 22.39
CA GLU A 181 -11.78 11.98 22.59
C GLU A 181 -12.05 10.85 23.60
N ASN A 182 -11.26 9.80 23.49
CA ASN A 182 -11.28 8.61 24.39
C ASN A 182 -12.65 7.89 24.42
N LEU A 183 -13.43 7.99 23.32
CA LEU A 183 -14.65 7.23 23.13
C LEU A 183 -14.31 5.93 22.40
N SER A 184 -14.58 4.78 23.03
CA SER A 184 -14.41 3.49 22.39
C SER A 184 -15.68 3.11 21.62
N LYS A 185 -15.50 2.69 20.35
CA LYS A 185 -16.58 2.24 19.47
C LYS A 185 -16.22 0.93 18.81
N LYS A 186 -17.13 -0.02 18.87
CA LYS A 186 -17.05 -1.27 18.10
C LYS A 186 -17.64 -1.04 16.70
N ILE A 187 -16.89 -1.36 15.67
CA ILE A 187 -17.28 -1.18 14.27
C ILE A 187 -17.16 -2.52 13.56
N THR A 188 -18.19 -2.89 12.82
CA THR A 188 -18.22 -4.13 12.03
C THR A 188 -17.90 -3.79 10.58
N PHE A 189 -16.85 -4.40 10.06
CA PHE A 189 -16.52 -4.38 8.64
C PHE A 189 -16.90 -5.68 7.97
N THR A 190 -17.23 -5.60 6.69
CA THR A 190 -17.54 -6.75 5.84
C THR A 190 -16.67 -6.73 4.59
N LEU A 191 -16.01 -7.83 4.32
CA LEU A 191 -15.32 -8.08 3.06
C LEU A 191 -16.24 -8.85 2.14
N GLU A 192 -16.51 -8.33 0.96
CA GLU A 192 -17.14 -9.06 -0.13
C GLU A 192 -16.06 -9.41 -1.16
N ILE A 193 -15.95 -10.69 -1.48
CA ILE A 193 -14.87 -11.21 -2.30
C ILE A 193 -15.49 -11.99 -3.46
N THR A 194 -15.13 -11.63 -4.67
CA THR A 194 -15.56 -12.29 -5.89
C THR A 194 -14.35 -12.67 -6.74
N ALA A 195 -14.40 -13.82 -7.40
CA ALA A 195 -13.39 -14.26 -8.34
C ALA A 195 -13.99 -15.09 -9.46
N PRO A 196 -13.53 -14.96 -10.72
CA PRO A 196 -14.06 -15.75 -11.83
C PRO A 196 -13.94 -17.25 -11.59
N GLY A 197 -15.06 -17.97 -11.63
CA GLY A 197 -15.11 -19.42 -11.43
C GLY A 197 -15.07 -19.89 -9.97
N TYR A 198 -15.22 -18.97 -9.02
CA TYR A 198 -15.31 -19.25 -7.59
C TYR A 198 -16.64 -18.79 -7.02
N ASP A 199 -17.08 -19.41 -5.94
CA ASP A 199 -18.25 -18.94 -5.19
C ASP A 199 -17.91 -17.63 -4.48
N ASP A 200 -18.85 -16.69 -4.46
CA ASP A 200 -18.71 -15.44 -3.74
C ASP A 200 -18.55 -15.69 -2.23
N LEU A 201 -17.63 -14.96 -1.61
CA LEU A 201 -17.34 -15.07 -0.19
C LEU A 201 -17.62 -13.74 0.51
N THR A 202 -18.39 -13.82 1.60
CA THR A 202 -18.61 -12.68 2.50
C THR A 202 -18.05 -13.00 3.87
N TYR A 203 -17.20 -12.12 4.39
CA TYR A 203 -16.58 -12.27 5.70
C TYR A 203 -16.71 -10.98 6.52
N SER A 204 -17.36 -11.08 7.69
CA SER A 204 -17.55 -9.95 8.58
C SER A 204 -16.67 -10.09 9.83
N PHE A 205 -16.10 -8.99 10.28
CA PHE A 205 -15.27 -8.93 11.48
C PHE A 205 -15.46 -7.62 12.22
N ASP A 206 -15.21 -7.65 13.51
CA ASP A 206 -15.35 -6.51 14.39
C ASP A 206 -13.98 -5.92 14.75
N THR A 207 -13.90 -4.61 14.79
CA THR A 207 -12.74 -3.90 15.35
C THR A 207 -13.21 -2.88 16.38
N THR A 208 -12.48 -2.77 17.48
CA THR A 208 -12.73 -1.73 18.48
C THR A 208 -11.70 -0.65 18.34
N VAL A 209 -12.15 0.57 18.12
CA VAL A 209 -11.31 1.76 17.96
C VAL A 209 -11.64 2.79 19.04
N THR A 210 -10.63 3.53 19.48
CA THR A 210 -10.79 4.63 20.44
C THR A 210 -10.54 5.95 19.72
N SER A 211 -11.39 6.92 19.94
CA SER A 211 -11.26 8.23 19.31
C SER A 211 -10.09 9.02 19.87
N GLU A 212 -9.38 9.70 18.99
CA GLU A 212 -8.18 10.49 19.23
C GLU A 212 -8.41 11.95 18.80
N GLY A 213 -7.61 12.88 19.33
CA GLY A 213 -7.76 14.31 19.04
C GLY A 213 -7.28 14.74 17.66
N MET A 214 -6.72 13.82 16.85
CA MET A 214 -6.19 14.15 15.53
C MET A 214 -6.31 12.97 14.56
N VAL A 215 -6.43 13.29 13.26
CA VAL A 215 -6.35 12.30 12.19
C VAL A 215 -4.90 11.84 12.03
N ARG A 216 -4.67 10.54 11.93
CA ARG A 216 -3.36 9.98 11.58
C ARG A 216 -3.14 10.15 10.08
N GLY A 217 -2.29 11.09 9.70
CA GLY A 217 -2.00 11.40 8.30
C GLY A 217 -0.96 10.49 7.64
N GLU A 218 -0.20 9.76 8.46
CA GLU A 218 0.85 8.86 7.99
C GLU A 218 0.44 7.40 8.16
N LEU A 219 0.90 6.56 7.24
CA LEU A 219 0.71 5.12 7.31
C LEU A 219 1.56 4.56 8.46
N ASP A 220 0.91 4.19 9.55
CA ASP A 220 1.55 3.53 10.67
C ASP A 220 1.37 2.02 10.57
N THR A 221 2.43 1.33 10.13
CA THR A 221 2.42 -0.12 9.98
C THR A 221 2.40 -0.87 11.32
N THR A 222 2.66 -0.19 12.45
CA THR A 222 2.55 -0.78 13.79
C THR A 222 1.09 -0.97 14.19
N ILE A 223 0.17 -0.21 13.58
CA ILE A 223 -1.27 -0.30 13.82
C ILE A 223 -1.93 -0.98 12.63
N SER A 224 -1.74 -2.27 12.54
CA SER A 224 -2.32 -3.10 11.49
C SER A 224 -3.16 -4.24 12.10
N LEU A 225 -4.29 -4.52 11.46
CA LEU A 225 -5.14 -5.67 11.74
C LEU A 225 -4.91 -6.71 10.65
N LYS A 226 -4.18 -7.77 10.98
CA LYS A 226 -4.03 -8.90 10.08
C LYS A 226 -5.19 -9.87 10.31
N LEU A 227 -5.99 -10.06 9.28
CA LEU A 227 -7.08 -11.05 9.25
C LEU A 227 -6.51 -12.45 8.97
N MET A 228 -7.30 -13.48 9.31
CA MET A 228 -7.00 -14.84 8.90
C MET A 228 -7.02 -14.96 7.37
N ASP A 229 -6.30 -15.93 6.83
CA ASP A 229 -6.35 -16.25 5.41
C ASP A 229 -7.74 -16.75 5.05
N LEU A 230 -8.34 -16.16 4.02
CA LEU A 230 -9.67 -16.52 3.55
C LEU A 230 -9.56 -17.45 2.34
N VAL A 231 -10.40 -18.47 2.32
CA VAL A 231 -10.35 -19.54 1.30
C VAL A 231 -11.57 -19.47 0.42
N MET A 232 -11.40 -19.41 -0.90
CA MET A 232 -12.46 -19.45 -1.89
C MET A 232 -12.52 -20.81 -2.57
N PHE A 233 -13.71 -21.35 -2.79
CA PHE A 233 -13.95 -22.63 -3.45
C PHE A 233 -14.49 -22.42 -4.85
N LYS A 234 -14.04 -23.27 -5.80
CA LYS A 234 -14.55 -23.27 -7.18
C LYS A 234 -16.03 -23.66 -7.21
N SER A 235 -16.81 -22.93 -8.00
CA SER A 235 -18.27 -23.13 -8.10
C SER A 235 -18.66 -24.53 -8.60
N ASP A 236 -17.80 -25.20 -9.37
CA ASP A 236 -18.08 -26.56 -9.91
C ASP A 236 -17.96 -27.67 -8.87
N ILE A 237 -17.32 -27.44 -7.72
CA ILE A 237 -17.11 -28.47 -6.70
C ILE A 237 -18.41 -28.82 -5.99
N LYS A 238 -19.34 -27.90 -5.78
CA LYS A 238 -20.66 -28.16 -5.19
C LYS A 238 -21.48 -29.13 -6.03
N ASN A 239 -21.49 -28.97 -7.35
CA ASN A 239 -22.22 -29.84 -8.27
C ASN A 239 -21.68 -31.28 -8.27
N THR A 240 -20.46 -31.52 -7.86
CA THR A 240 -19.84 -32.85 -7.79
C THR A 240 -20.17 -33.54 -6.46
N MET A 241 -20.20 -32.79 -5.34
CA MET A 241 -20.59 -33.36 -4.04
C MET A 241 -22.07 -33.73 -3.97
N ASP A 242 -22.95 -32.91 -4.52
CA ASP A 242 -24.41 -33.22 -4.59
C ASP A 242 -24.70 -34.49 -5.43
N ARG A 243 -23.85 -34.81 -6.42
CA ARG A 243 -23.96 -36.06 -7.21
C ARG A 243 -23.42 -37.30 -6.49
N ILE A 244 -22.54 -37.13 -5.51
CA ILE A 244 -21.98 -38.26 -4.75
C ILE A 244 -22.88 -38.66 -3.58
N ILE A 245 -23.71 -37.75 -3.06
CA ILE A 245 -24.61 -38.00 -1.93
C ILE A 245 -25.93 -38.66 -2.39
N ILE A 246 -26.25 -38.69 -3.69
CA ILE A 246 -27.50 -39.22 -4.26
C ILE A 246 -27.31 -40.63 -4.86
N ASN A 247 -26.13 -41.23 -4.79
CA ASN A 247 -25.82 -42.61 -5.12
C ASN A 247 -25.38 -43.36 -3.85
#